data_5c933a6c5c47e6c894109b7d3aa4b771
#
_entry.id   5c933a6c5c47e6c894109b7d3aa4b771
#
_cell.length_a   1.000
_cell.length_b   1.000
_cell.length_c   1.000
_cell.angle_alpha   90.00
_cell.angle_beta   90.00
_cell.angle_gamma   90.00
#
_symmetry.space_group_name_H-M   'P 1'
#
loop_
_entity.id
_entity.type
_entity.pdbx_description
1 polymer ?
#
loop_
_entity_poly.entity_id
_entity_poly.type
_entity_poly.pdbx_seq_one_letter_code
_entity_poly.pdbx_strand_id
1 'polypeptide(L)'
;NAVLDNCLITDGCNIKGTVRHSILFSGVTVEEGAIVEDAVVMGHSTIKAGAVVRHCIIAENATIEEDAVVGAKPKGEGIGEVATIAADVTIGKGAKIDPSAMIYEDVKEGEEQC
;
A
#
# COMPACT_ATOMS: atom_id res chain seq x y z
N ASN A 1 -1.48 10.00 14.88
CA ASN A 1 -2.94 9.97 14.89
C ASN A 1 -3.49 9.08 13.79
N ALA A 2 -3.76 7.85 14.16
CA ALA A 2 -4.32 6.90 13.21
C ALA A 2 -5.78 7.21 12.95
N VAL A 3 -6.20 7.04 11.71
CA VAL A 3 -7.60 7.10 11.33
C VAL A 3 -7.98 5.74 10.76
N LEU A 4 -8.93 5.08 11.39
CA LEU A 4 -9.36 3.75 10.99
C LEU A 4 -10.84 3.78 10.69
N ASP A 5 -11.21 3.33 9.50
CA ASP A 5 -12.59 3.33 9.07
C ASP A 5 -12.91 2.03 8.35
N ASN A 6 -13.74 1.22 8.98
CA ASN A 6 -14.25 0.00 8.38
C ASN A 6 -13.13 -0.96 7.97
N CYS A 7 -12.22 -1.23 8.91
CA CYS A 7 -11.02 -2.04 8.63
C CYS A 7 -11.00 -3.29 9.47
N LEU A 8 -10.35 -4.32 8.94
CA LEU A 8 -10.04 -5.53 9.69
C LEU A 8 -8.53 -5.53 9.91
N ILE A 9 -8.13 -5.42 11.17
CA ILE A 9 -6.71 -5.31 11.51
C ILE A 9 -6.37 -6.41 12.52
N THR A 10 -5.38 -7.22 12.18
CA THR A 10 -4.98 -8.29 13.07
C THR A 10 -3.87 -7.84 14.02
N ASP A 11 -3.38 -8.76 14.82
CA ASP A 11 -2.46 -8.45 15.91
C ASP A 11 -1.12 -7.94 15.42
N GLY A 12 -0.48 -7.11 16.22
CA GLY A 12 0.89 -6.67 15.98
C GLY A 12 1.04 -5.56 14.98
N CYS A 13 -0.07 -4.98 14.51
CA CYS A 13 0.01 -3.87 13.57
C CYS A 13 0.32 -2.56 14.30
N ASN A 14 1.08 -1.70 13.62
CA ASN A 14 1.41 -0.39 14.14
C ASN A 14 0.89 0.64 13.14
N ILE A 15 -0.24 1.25 13.46
CA ILE A 15 -0.94 2.13 12.53
C ILE A 15 -0.86 3.57 13.01
N LYS A 16 -0.22 4.42 12.23
CA LYS A 16 -0.13 5.85 12.50
C LYS A 16 -0.72 6.70 11.39
N GLY A 17 -1.09 6.08 10.30
CA GLY A 17 -1.70 6.78 9.16
C GLY A 17 -3.19 6.51 9.08
N THR A 18 -3.72 6.65 7.88
CA THR A 18 -5.14 6.46 7.59
C THR A 18 -5.36 5.13 6.90
N VAL A 19 -6.29 4.33 7.41
CA VAL A 19 -6.65 3.04 6.81
C VAL A 19 -8.16 2.99 6.68
N ARG A 20 -8.64 2.75 5.46
CA ARG A 20 -10.08 2.67 5.18
C ARG A 20 -10.43 1.47 4.33
N HIS A 21 -11.49 0.77 4.71
CA HIS A 21 -12.02 -0.35 3.93
C HIS A 21 -10.94 -1.34 3.54
N SER A 22 -10.01 -1.64 4.46
CA SER A 22 -8.84 -2.45 4.14
C SER A 22 -8.67 -3.56 5.14
N ILE A 23 -7.88 -4.56 4.74
CA ILE A 23 -7.54 -5.68 5.61
C ILE A 23 -6.04 -5.69 5.81
N LEU A 24 -5.60 -5.60 7.05
CA LEU A 24 -4.18 -5.63 7.40
C LEU A 24 -3.89 -6.88 8.21
N PHE A 25 -2.97 -7.68 7.73
CA PHE A 25 -2.55 -8.90 8.41
C PHE A 25 -1.52 -8.57 9.49
N SER A 26 -1.04 -9.59 10.18
CA SER A 26 -0.21 -9.39 11.36
C SER A 26 1.09 -8.64 11.05
N GLY A 27 1.47 -7.75 11.94
CA GLY A 27 2.77 -7.08 11.86
C GLY A 27 2.90 -5.99 10.81
N VAL A 28 1.77 -5.54 10.23
CA VAL A 28 1.81 -4.46 9.22
C VAL A 28 2.04 -3.13 9.92
N THR A 29 2.89 -2.31 9.31
CA THR A 29 3.18 -0.96 9.79
C THR A 29 2.69 0.06 8.76
N VAL A 30 1.91 1.04 9.22
CA VAL A 30 1.47 2.15 8.39
C VAL A 30 1.92 3.43 9.08
N GLU A 31 2.85 4.14 8.48
CA GLU A 31 3.47 5.32 9.10
C GLU A 31 2.61 6.57 8.94
N GLU A 32 3.01 7.61 9.65
CA GLU A 32 2.26 8.85 9.71
C GLU A 32 2.11 9.47 8.32
N GLY A 33 0.89 9.91 8.02
CA GLY A 33 0.60 10.52 6.72
C GLY A 33 0.35 9.54 5.58
N ALA A 34 0.59 8.25 5.81
CA ALA A 34 0.30 7.26 4.78
C ALA A 34 -1.20 7.01 4.69
N ILE A 35 -1.66 6.61 3.52
CA ILE A 35 -3.07 6.33 3.27
C ILE A 35 -3.19 4.95 2.64
N VAL A 36 -4.04 4.12 3.24
CA VAL A 36 -4.33 2.79 2.72
C VAL A 36 -5.85 2.67 2.57
N GLU A 37 -6.31 2.48 1.35
CA GLU A 37 -7.75 2.41 1.06
C GLU A 37 -8.05 1.23 0.13
N ASP A 38 -9.11 0.50 0.48
CA ASP A 38 -9.59 -0.62 -0.36
C ASP A 38 -8.48 -1.59 -0.73
N ALA A 39 -7.62 -1.90 0.22
CA ALA A 39 -6.43 -2.71 -0.02
C ALA A 39 -6.36 -3.89 0.92
N VAL A 40 -5.61 -4.90 0.51
CA VAL A 40 -5.24 -6.01 1.38
C VAL A 40 -3.73 -5.97 1.54
N VAL A 41 -3.27 -5.82 2.78
CA VAL A 41 -1.84 -5.75 3.07
C VAL A 41 -1.48 -6.94 3.94
N MET A 42 -0.62 -7.80 3.42
CA MET A 42 -0.27 -9.03 4.11
C MET A 42 0.83 -8.80 5.13
N GLY A 43 1.12 -9.84 5.89
CA GLY A 43 1.93 -9.72 7.11
C GLY A 43 3.29 -9.09 6.93
N HIS A 44 3.70 -8.33 7.92
CA HIS A 44 5.04 -7.73 8.03
C HIS A 44 5.39 -6.73 6.93
N SER A 45 4.39 -6.26 6.18
CA SER A 45 4.62 -5.22 5.18
C SER A 45 4.65 -3.86 5.83
N THR A 46 5.36 -2.92 5.21
CA THR A 46 5.52 -1.56 5.75
C THR A 46 5.08 -0.55 4.70
N ILE A 47 4.19 0.35 5.11
CA ILE A 47 3.77 1.49 4.28
C ILE A 47 4.35 2.72 4.95
N LYS A 48 5.34 3.34 4.31
CA LYS A 48 6.07 4.43 4.94
C LYS A 48 5.36 5.77 4.81
N ALA A 49 5.90 6.78 5.46
CA ALA A 49 5.25 8.07 5.62
C ALA A 49 4.86 8.69 4.27
N GLY A 50 3.64 9.19 4.18
CA GLY A 50 3.17 9.87 2.98
C GLY A 50 2.83 8.99 1.79
N ALA A 51 3.06 7.68 1.89
CA ALA A 51 2.74 6.77 0.79
C ALA A 51 1.23 6.59 0.67
N VAL A 52 0.78 6.33 -0.54
CA VAL A 52 -0.65 6.12 -0.82
C VAL A 52 -0.82 4.77 -1.47
N VAL A 53 -1.68 3.95 -0.88
CA VAL A 53 -1.96 2.59 -1.36
C VAL A 53 -3.47 2.46 -1.53
N ARG A 54 -3.93 2.23 -2.76
CA ARG A 54 -5.36 2.14 -3.06
C ARG A 54 -5.63 1.01 -4.03
N HIS A 55 -6.72 0.27 -3.78
CA HIS A 55 -7.18 -0.79 -4.68
C HIS A 55 -6.05 -1.74 -5.05
N CYS A 56 -5.32 -2.24 -4.04
CA CYS A 56 -4.21 -3.14 -4.34
C CYS A 56 -4.05 -4.22 -3.30
N ILE A 57 -3.29 -5.22 -3.69
CA ILE A 57 -2.92 -6.32 -2.81
C ILE A 57 -1.41 -6.24 -2.61
N ILE A 58 -0.99 -6.08 -1.37
CA ILE A 58 0.42 -6.03 -1.00
C ILE A 58 0.75 -7.35 -0.33
N ALA A 59 1.65 -8.12 -0.92
CA ALA A 59 2.02 -9.42 -0.36
C ALA A 59 2.92 -9.24 0.87
N GLU A 60 3.32 -10.34 1.46
CA GLU A 60 4.06 -10.33 2.72
C GLU A 60 5.42 -9.68 2.58
N ASN A 61 5.84 -8.98 3.63
CA ASN A 61 7.18 -8.44 3.77
C ASN A 61 7.55 -7.46 2.64
N ALA A 62 6.55 -6.80 2.06
CA ALA A 62 6.79 -5.78 1.05
C ALA A 62 6.97 -4.43 1.73
N THR A 63 7.71 -3.53 1.08
CA THR A 63 7.95 -2.19 1.61
C THR A 63 7.55 -1.16 0.58
N ILE A 64 6.67 -0.25 0.99
CA ILE A 64 6.28 0.90 0.17
C ILE A 64 6.95 2.11 0.78
N GLU A 65 7.94 2.67 0.09
CA GLU A 65 8.74 3.77 0.63
C GLU A 65 7.97 5.08 0.68
N GLU A 66 8.59 6.11 1.26
CA GLU A 66 7.92 7.40 1.46
C GLU A 66 7.41 7.97 0.14
N ASP A 67 6.20 8.53 0.20
CA ASP A 67 5.57 9.26 -0.90
C ASP A 67 5.33 8.43 -2.17
N ALA A 68 5.51 7.13 -2.12
CA ALA A 68 5.17 6.27 -3.25
C ALA A 68 3.66 6.19 -3.40
N VAL A 69 3.18 6.02 -4.62
CA VAL A 69 1.75 5.90 -4.91
C VAL A 69 1.52 4.58 -5.62
N VAL A 70 0.70 3.73 -5.02
CA VAL A 70 0.38 2.43 -5.58
C VAL A 70 -1.13 2.35 -5.78
N GLY A 71 -1.55 2.09 -7.00
CA GLY A 71 -2.93 1.74 -7.26
C GLY A 71 -3.78 2.84 -7.87
N ALA A 72 -5.01 2.92 -7.45
CA ALA A 72 -6.09 3.62 -8.15
C ALA A 72 -5.85 5.10 -8.40
N LYS A 73 -6.38 5.54 -9.50
CA LYS A 73 -6.36 6.95 -9.87
C LYS A 73 -7.39 7.72 -9.08
N PRO A 74 -7.14 9.00 -8.85
CA PRO A 74 -8.00 9.80 -7.99
C PRO A 74 -9.41 10.06 -8.49
N LYS A 75 -9.73 9.81 -9.72
CA LYS A 75 -11.04 10.19 -10.26
C LYS A 75 -11.96 9.01 -10.54
N GLY A 76 -11.82 7.95 -9.78
CA GLY A 76 -12.72 6.82 -9.92
C GLY A 76 -12.51 5.98 -11.15
N GLU A 77 -11.50 6.27 -11.92
CA GLU A 77 -11.14 5.38 -13.01
C GLU A 77 -10.43 4.16 -12.46
N GLY A 78 -10.41 3.11 -13.24
CA GLY A 78 -9.77 1.90 -12.79
C GLY A 78 -10.60 1.11 -11.79
N ILE A 79 -11.89 1.37 -11.70
CA ILE A 79 -12.77 0.60 -10.84
C ILE A 79 -12.69 -0.86 -11.25
N GLY A 80 -12.38 -1.71 -10.29
CA GLY A 80 -12.22 -3.13 -10.55
C GLY A 80 -10.79 -3.54 -10.90
N GLU A 81 -9.92 -2.59 -11.13
CA GLU A 81 -8.51 -2.88 -11.35
C GLU A 81 -7.78 -2.95 -10.03
N VAL A 82 -6.91 -3.94 -9.89
CA VAL A 82 -6.18 -4.17 -8.65
C VAL A 82 -4.70 -4.32 -8.96
N ALA A 83 -3.89 -3.45 -8.39
CA ALA A 83 -2.44 -3.60 -8.49
C ALA A 83 -2.00 -4.67 -7.50
N THR A 84 -0.97 -5.41 -7.84
CA THR A 84 -0.46 -6.48 -7.01
C THR A 84 1.04 -6.28 -6.81
N ILE A 85 1.46 -6.27 -5.56
CA ILE A 85 2.86 -6.18 -5.18
C ILE A 85 3.27 -7.52 -4.57
N ALA A 86 4.24 -8.17 -5.18
CA ALA A 86 4.68 -9.48 -4.73
C ALA A 86 5.43 -9.41 -3.39
N ALA A 87 5.63 -10.56 -2.79
CA ALA A 87 6.33 -10.65 -1.51
C ALA A 87 7.77 -10.16 -1.63
N ASP A 88 8.27 -9.54 -0.58
CA ASP A 88 9.66 -9.09 -0.46
C ASP A 88 10.06 -8.01 -1.47
N VAL A 89 9.07 -7.37 -2.10
CA VAL A 89 9.34 -6.29 -3.07
C VAL A 89 9.38 -4.95 -2.35
N THR A 90 10.28 -4.08 -2.78
CA THR A 90 10.36 -2.70 -2.29
C THR A 90 9.96 -1.73 -3.40
N ILE A 91 8.98 -0.89 -3.11
CA ILE A 91 8.56 0.18 -4.02
C ILE A 91 9.29 1.45 -3.58
N GLY A 92 10.16 1.97 -4.43
CA GLY A 92 11.04 3.07 -4.07
C GLY A 92 10.32 4.38 -3.78
N LYS A 93 11.02 5.25 -3.09
CA LYS A 93 10.49 6.54 -2.68
C LYS A 93 9.96 7.33 -3.88
N GLY A 94 8.74 7.81 -3.77
CA GLY A 94 8.12 8.61 -4.84
C GLY A 94 7.73 7.85 -6.09
N ALA A 95 7.91 6.54 -6.13
CA ALA A 95 7.54 5.74 -7.30
C ALA A 95 6.03 5.71 -7.45
N LYS A 96 5.57 5.50 -8.68
CA LYS A 96 4.15 5.44 -8.98
C LYS A 96 3.83 4.13 -9.66
N ILE A 97 2.85 3.43 -9.14
CA ILE A 97 2.44 2.12 -9.63
C ILE A 97 1.03 2.24 -10.19
N ASP A 98 0.89 1.86 -11.44
CA ASP A 98 -0.40 1.91 -12.15
C ASP A 98 -1.42 0.98 -11.48
N PRO A 99 -2.71 1.34 -11.49
CA PRO A 99 -3.74 0.52 -10.83
C PRO A 99 -3.81 -0.93 -11.26
N SER A 100 -3.37 -1.24 -12.47
CA SER A 100 -3.46 -2.61 -12.96
C SER A 100 -2.11 -3.32 -12.98
N ALA A 101 -1.08 -2.71 -12.45
CA ALA A 101 0.26 -3.26 -12.54
C ALA A 101 0.43 -4.47 -11.61
N MET A 102 1.27 -5.40 -12.04
CA MET A 102 1.68 -6.54 -11.21
C MET A 102 3.19 -6.43 -11.04
N ILE A 103 3.62 -6.21 -9.81
CA ILE A 103 5.01 -5.90 -9.51
C ILE A 103 5.66 -7.08 -8.82
N TYR A 104 6.66 -7.67 -9.45
CA TYR A 104 7.37 -8.83 -8.93
C TYR A 104 8.82 -8.51 -8.53
N GLU A 105 9.30 -7.32 -8.86
CA GLU A 105 10.67 -6.90 -8.56
C GLU A 105 10.64 -5.50 -7.98
N ASP A 106 11.70 -5.13 -7.29
CA ASP A 106 11.79 -3.82 -6.68
C ASP A 106 11.64 -2.71 -7.72
N VAL A 107 10.97 -1.65 -7.32
CA VAL A 107 10.79 -0.47 -8.15
C VAL A 107 11.66 0.63 -7.59
N LYS A 108 12.45 1.25 -8.42
CA LYS A 108 13.41 2.26 -8.00
C LYS A 108 12.72 3.57 -7.63
N GLU A 109 13.44 4.39 -6.87
CA GLU A 109 12.95 5.70 -6.47
C GLU A 109 12.50 6.51 -7.68
N GLY A 110 11.29 7.08 -7.59
CA GLY A 110 10.75 7.94 -8.65
C GLY A 110 10.32 7.25 -9.92
N GLU A 111 10.46 5.93 -9.99
CA GLU A 111 10.09 5.17 -11.17
C GLU A 111 8.58 5.04 -11.31
N GLU A 112 8.11 4.91 -12.56
CA GLU A 112 6.68 4.63 -12.82
C GLU A 112 6.56 3.27 -13.47
N GLN A 113 5.60 2.49 -13.01
CA GLN A 113 5.34 1.16 -13.53
C GLN A 113 3.91 1.03 -14.00
N CYS A 114 3.75 0.49 -15.19
CA CYS A 114 2.43 0.26 -15.79
C CYS A 114 2.13 -1.22 -15.92
#